data_6d7c59290b93098a42b1b269e29ea5f7
#
_entry.id   6d7c59290b93098a42b1b269e29ea5f7
#
_cell.length_a   1.000
_cell.length_b   1.000
_cell.length_c   1.000
_cell.angle_alpha   90.00
_cell.angle_beta   90.00
_cell.angle_gamma   90.00
#
_symmetry.space_group_name_H-M   'P 1'
#
loop_
_entity.id
_entity.type
_entity.pdbx_description
1 polymer ?
#
loop_
_entity_poly.entity_id
_entity_poly.type
_entity_poly.pdbx_seq_one_letter_code
_entity_poly.pdbx_strand_id
1 'polypeptide(L)'
;EVTARQIMGVPTVLLNGQPFGQGRMTLEEIVGQIDTGALQREADKVSARAPFDVLIVGGGPAGAAAAIYAARKGIRTGVVSERFGGQVLDTLAIENFISVKETDGPKLAAALEQHVREYDVDIINLQRAEALLPGTVGGLIELRLASGASVKSKTVILATGARWREMNVPGEKEYRGHGVAYCPHCDGPLFKGKRVAVIGGGNSGVEAAIDLAGVVAHVSLLEFESSLRADAILQKK
;
A
#
# COMPACT_ATOMS: atom_id res chain seq x y z
N GLU A 1 33.43 8.82 0.98
CA GLU A 1 32.60 9.46 2.04
C GLU A 1 32.44 8.56 3.27
N VAL A 2 32.11 7.29 3.11
CA VAL A 2 31.91 6.30 4.21
C VAL A 2 33.13 6.25 5.13
N THR A 3 34.33 6.12 4.56
CA THR A 3 35.57 6.03 5.34
C THR A 3 35.96 7.38 5.98
N ALA A 4 35.74 8.49 5.28
CA ALA A 4 36.07 9.82 5.80
C ALA A 4 35.15 10.25 6.98
N ARG A 5 33.96 9.67 7.10
CA ARG A 5 32.97 9.97 8.15
C ARG A 5 32.89 8.88 9.22
N GLN A 6 33.78 7.90 9.20
CA GLN A 6 33.83 6.76 10.15
C GLN A 6 32.48 6.01 10.22
N ILE A 7 31.79 5.85 9.09
CA ILE A 7 30.53 5.16 9.00
C ILE A 7 30.78 3.65 9.12
N MET A 8 30.30 3.04 10.19
CA MET A 8 30.51 1.62 10.50
C MET A 8 29.45 0.69 9.88
N GLY A 9 28.39 1.24 9.32
CA GLY A 9 27.31 0.47 8.69
C GLY A 9 26.42 1.29 7.79
N VAL A 10 25.73 0.62 6.88
CA VAL A 10 24.77 1.24 5.94
C VAL A 10 23.41 0.54 6.03
N PRO A 11 22.31 1.28 5.86
CA PRO A 11 22.21 2.73 5.73
C PRO A 11 22.57 3.48 7.02
N THR A 12 23.17 4.65 6.90
CA THR A 12 23.46 5.55 8.03
C THR A 12 22.80 6.90 7.77
N VAL A 13 22.02 7.36 8.73
CA VAL A 13 21.41 8.70 8.72
C VAL A 13 22.39 9.68 9.35
N LEU A 14 22.63 10.80 8.67
CA LEU A 14 23.48 11.87 9.15
C LEU A 14 22.65 13.11 9.50
N LEU A 15 22.90 13.69 10.67
CA LEU A 15 22.34 14.98 11.08
C LEU A 15 23.48 15.99 11.20
N ASN A 16 23.40 17.08 10.44
CA ASN A 16 24.47 18.09 10.38
C ASN A 16 25.87 17.49 10.10
N GLY A 17 25.90 16.43 9.30
CA GLY A 17 27.14 15.77 8.91
C GLY A 17 27.71 14.75 9.91
N GLN A 18 27.06 14.57 11.06
CA GLN A 18 27.44 13.57 12.07
C GLN A 18 26.54 12.33 11.98
N PRO A 19 27.08 11.11 12.19
CA PRO A 19 26.26 9.91 12.28
C PRO A 19 25.22 10.04 13.40
N PHE A 20 23.95 9.85 13.02
CA PHE A 20 22.81 10.05 13.88
C PHE A 20 22.06 8.72 14.16
N GLY A 21 22.01 7.84 13.16
CA GLY A 21 21.43 6.51 13.29
C GLY A 21 21.97 5.54 12.25
N GLN A 22 21.95 4.26 12.56
CA GLN A 22 22.40 3.17 11.68
C GLN A 22 21.31 2.12 11.50
N GLY A 23 21.34 1.47 10.33
CA GLY A 23 20.32 0.48 9.95
C GLY A 23 19.07 1.12 9.35
N ARG A 24 18.07 0.27 9.10
CA ARG A 24 16.78 0.75 8.60
C ARG A 24 16.04 1.46 9.73
N MET A 25 15.73 2.72 9.50
CA MET A 25 14.92 3.54 10.41
C MET A 25 13.65 3.97 9.69
N THR A 26 12.54 3.99 10.41
CA THR A 26 11.30 4.59 9.93
C THR A 26 11.40 6.11 9.97
N LEU A 27 10.50 6.77 9.25
CA LEU A 27 10.42 8.23 9.30
C LEU A 27 10.11 8.73 10.73
N GLU A 28 9.24 8.02 11.43
CA GLU A 28 8.84 8.32 12.80
C GLU A 28 10.04 8.22 13.76
N GLU A 29 10.87 7.19 13.62
CA GLU A 29 12.10 7.04 14.41
C GLU A 29 13.08 8.18 14.16
N ILE A 30 13.28 8.54 12.88
CA ILE A 30 14.17 9.66 12.51
C ILE A 30 13.65 10.98 13.08
N VAL A 31 12.38 11.30 12.83
CA VAL A 31 11.76 12.55 13.28
C VAL A 31 11.68 12.61 14.80
N GLY A 32 11.31 11.51 15.46
CA GLY A 32 11.21 11.43 16.92
C GLY A 32 12.54 11.64 17.66
N GLN A 33 13.67 11.26 17.04
CA GLN A 33 14.99 11.52 17.60
C GLN A 33 15.48 12.96 17.37
N ILE A 34 15.05 13.61 16.27
CA ILE A 34 15.41 15.00 15.95
C ILE A 34 14.56 15.98 16.78
N ASP A 35 13.27 15.69 16.87
CA ASP A 35 12.30 16.52 17.58
C ASP A 35 11.26 15.65 18.28
N THR A 36 11.45 15.41 19.55
CA THR A 36 10.58 14.55 20.38
C THR A 36 9.13 15.04 20.44
N GLY A 37 8.85 16.30 20.13
CA GLY A 37 7.50 16.87 20.10
C GLY A 37 6.86 16.92 18.71
N ALA A 38 7.62 16.64 17.63
CA ALA A 38 7.11 16.80 16.26
C ALA A 38 5.94 15.89 15.95
N LEU A 39 6.01 14.62 16.36
CA LEU A 39 4.95 13.64 16.13
C LEU A 39 3.65 14.03 16.86
N GLN A 40 3.76 14.50 18.09
CA GLN A 40 2.59 14.95 18.84
C GLN A 40 1.96 16.19 18.22
N ARG A 41 2.78 17.19 17.84
CA ARG A 41 2.26 18.40 17.16
C ARG A 41 1.57 18.07 15.83
N GLU A 42 2.08 17.10 15.09
CA GLU A 42 1.43 16.66 13.85
C GLU A 42 0.12 15.93 14.14
N ALA A 43 0.09 15.05 15.14
CA ALA A 43 -1.13 14.38 15.59
C ALA A 43 -2.20 15.40 16.05
N ASP A 44 -1.79 16.43 16.79
CA ASP A 44 -2.69 17.50 17.24
C ASP A 44 -3.26 18.29 16.05
N LYS A 45 -2.41 18.64 15.06
CA LYS A 45 -2.87 19.32 13.82
C LYS A 45 -3.87 18.47 13.04
N VAL A 46 -3.61 17.17 12.91
CA VAL A 46 -4.52 16.25 12.23
C VAL A 46 -5.85 16.18 12.99
N SER A 47 -5.81 16.06 14.32
CA SER A 47 -7.00 15.97 15.17
C SER A 47 -7.82 17.26 15.23
N ALA A 48 -7.19 18.41 15.04
CA ALA A 48 -7.86 19.71 15.03
C ALA A 48 -8.66 20.01 13.74
N ARG A 49 -8.60 19.14 12.73
CA ARG A 49 -9.35 19.33 11.48
C ARG A 49 -10.85 19.28 11.73
N ALA A 50 -11.56 20.18 11.08
CA ALA A 50 -13.04 20.14 11.10
C ALA A 50 -13.52 18.81 10.48
N PRO A 51 -14.65 18.27 10.95
CA PRO A 51 -15.20 17.03 10.43
C PRO A 51 -15.42 17.07 8.93
N PHE A 52 -15.12 15.94 8.26
CA PHE A 52 -15.40 15.77 6.84
C PHE A 52 -16.85 15.35 6.60
N ASP A 53 -17.36 15.62 5.41
CA ASP A 53 -18.60 15.00 4.95
C ASP A 53 -18.31 13.56 4.48
N VAL A 54 -17.19 13.38 3.76
CA VAL A 54 -16.69 12.08 3.31
C VAL A 54 -15.22 11.95 3.68
N LEU A 55 -14.88 10.92 4.42
CA LEU A 55 -13.50 10.52 4.72
C LEU A 55 -13.19 9.21 4.00
N ILE A 56 -12.12 9.19 3.22
CA ILE A 56 -11.68 8.04 2.47
C ILE A 56 -10.46 7.45 3.16
N VAL A 57 -10.51 6.16 3.46
CA VAL A 57 -9.40 5.42 4.07
C VAL A 57 -8.71 4.59 3.00
N GLY A 58 -7.54 5.04 2.58
CA GLY A 58 -6.72 4.46 1.52
C GLY A 58 -6.53 5.40 0.34
N GLY A 59 -5.28 5.65 -0.04
CA GLY A 59 -4.87 6.56 -1.12
C GLY A 59 -4.49 5.85 -2.42
N GLY A 60 -4.92 4.61 -2.63
CA GLY A 60 -4.76 3.89 -3.90
C GLY A 60 -5.71 4.38 -4.99
N PRO A 61 -5.73 3.73 -6.18
CA PRO A 61 -6.58 4.16 -7.31
C PRO A 61 -8.06 4.29 -6.95
N ALA A 62 -8.60 3.37 -6.14
CA ALA A 62 -9.99 3.41 -5.70
C ALA A 62 -10.27 4.62 -4.79
N GLY A 63 -9.36 4.91 -3.85
CA GLY A 63 -9.47 6.06 -2.96
C GLY A 63 -9.31 7.38 -3.70
N ALA A 64 -8.37 7.47 -4.63
CA ALA A 64 -8.18 8.64 -5.49
C ALA A 64 -9.45 8.93 -6.33
N ALA A 65 -10.02 7.89 -6.95
CA ALA A 65 -11.27 8.02 -7.71
C ALA A 65 -12.41 8.51 -6.82
N ALA A 66 -12.60 7.91 -5.63
CA ALA A 66 -13.64 8.32 -4.68
C ALA A 66 -13.47 9.79 -4.26
N ALA A 67 -12.21 10.21 -3.98
CA ALA A 67 -11.89 11.59 -3.59
C ALA A 67 -12.25 12.60 -4.68
N ILE A 68 -11.82 12.33 -5.91
CA ILE A 68 -12.11 13.20 -7.06
C ILE A 68 -13.63 13.35 -7.27
N TYR A 69 -14.35 12.23 -7.26
CA TYR A 69 -15.79 12.26 -7.51
C TYR A 69 -16.58 12.93 -6.38
N ALA A 70 -16.17 12.80 -5.13
CA ALA A 70 -16.77 13.49 -4.00
C ALA A 70 -16.48 14.99 -4.06
N ALA A 71 -15.23 15.38 -4.25
CA ALA A 71 -14.82 16.78 -4.31
C ALA A 71 -15.45 17.55 -5.48
N ARG A 72 -15.59 16.91 -6.65
CA ARG A 72 -16.29 17.50 -7.81
C ARG A 72 -17.76 17.84 -7.55
N LYS A 73 -18.35 17.27 -6.51
CA LYS A 73 -19.71 17.58 -6.07
C LYS A 73 -19.77 18.65 -4.97
N GLY A 74 -18.64 19.26 -4.64
CA GLY A 74 -18.52 20.22 -3.55
C GLY A 74 -18.62 19.60 -2.15
N ILE A 75 -18.41 18.30 -2.04
CA ILE A 75 -18.46 17.59 -0.75
C ILE A 75 -17.10 17.77 -0.07
N ARG A 76 -17.09 18.21 1.21
CA ARG A 76 -15.86 18.31 2.01
C ARG A 76 -15.25 16.93 2.19
N THR A 77 -14.12 16.70 1.53
CA THR A 77 -13.52 15.38 1.36
C THR A 77 -12.13 15.33 1.98
N GLY A 78 -11.85 14.25 2.74
CA GLY A 78 -10.52 13.92 3.23
C GLY A 78 -10.09 12.54 2.76
N VAL A 79 -8.77 12.35 2.58
CA VAL A 79 -8.15 11.05 2.31
C VAL A 79 -7.08 10.78 3.36
N VAL A 80 -7.18 9.65 4.05
CA VAL A 80 -6.14 9.16 4.98
C VAL A 80 -5.42 8.00 4.33
N SER A 81 -4.08 8.04 4.28
CA SER A 81 -3.27 6.96 3.73
C SER A 81 -1.91 6.84 4.39
N GLU A 82 -1.38 5.63 4.51
CA GLU A 82 0.02 5.40 4.91
C GLU A 82 0.98 5.91 3.83
N ARG A 83 0.66 5.64 2.57
CA ARG A 83 1.36 6.16 1.39
C ARG A 83 0.34 6.33 0.27
N PHE A 84 0.34 7.49 -0.35
CA PHE A 84 -0.54 7.74 -1.49
C PHE A 84 -0.07 6.91 -2.70
N GLY A 85 -1.00 6.33 -3.44
CA GLY A 85 -0.72 5.34 -4.49
C GLY A 85 -0.91 3.89 -4.01
N GLY A 86 -0.74 3.61 -2.71
CA GLY A 86 -0.94 2.29 -2.13
C GLY A 86 -0.04 1.22 -2.77
N GLN A 87 -0.58 0.04 -3.02
CA GLN A 87 0.16 -1.10 -3.55
C GLN A 87 0.66 -0.90 -4.99
N VAL A 88 0.05 0.01 -5.76
CA VAL A 88 0.51 0.36 -7.12
C VAL A 88 1.96 0.81 -7.12
N LEU A 89 2.42 1.50 -6.06
CA LEU A 89 3.81 1.93 -5.92
C LEU A 89 4.84 0.80 -6.04
N ASP A 90 4.45 -0.43 -5.75
CA ASP A 90 5.34 -1.59 -5.76
C ASP A 90 5.39 -2.30 -7.13
N THR A 91 4.67 -1.78 -8.13
CA THR A 91 4.59 -2.37 -9.47
C THR A 91 5.63 -1.76 -10.39
N LEU A 92 6.50 -2.59 -10.99
CA LEU A 92 7.60 -2.13 -11.84
C LEU A 92 7.14 -1.74 -13.25
N ALA A 93 6.18 -2.48 -13.83
CA ALA A 93 5.63 -2.22 -15.13
C ALA A 93 4.12 -2.42 -15.14
N ILE A 94 3.39 -1.51 -15.75
CA ILE A 94 1.93 -1.54 -15.87
C ILE A 94 1.58 -1.33 -17.35
N GLU A 95 1.07 -2.39 -17.99
CA GLU A 95 0.66 -2.38 -19.41
C GLU A 95 -0.85 -2.67 -19.56
N ASN A 96 -1.53 -2.95 -18.48
CA ASN A 96 -2.93 -3.35 -18.42
C ASN A 96 -3.88 -2.27 -17.87
N PHE A 97 -3.39 -1.04 -17.68
CA PHE A 97 -4.24 0.09 -17.31
C PHE A 97 -4.79 0.75 -18.57
N ILE A 98 -6.12 0.61 -18.78
CA ILE A 98 -6.81 1.09 -19.98
C ILE A 98 -6.53 2.57 -20.21
N SER A 99 -6.25 2.94 -21.45
CA SER A 99 -5.85 4.27 -21.97
C SER A 99 -4.42 4.70 -21.65
N VAL A 100 -3.69 3.97 -20.81
CA VAL A 100 -2.26 4.18 -20.58
C VAL A 100 -1.51 2.98 -21.17
N LYS A 101 -0.76 3.21 -22.24
CA LYS A 101 -0.13 2.15 -23.02
C LYS A 101 0.95 1.41 -22.20
N GLU A 102 1.73 2.17 -21.45
CA GLU A 102 2.79 1.68 -20.56
C GLU A 102 3.06 2.73 -19.47
N THR A 103 3.23 2.30 -18.24
CA THR A 103 3.66 3.15 -17.12
C THR A 103 4.32 2.28 -16.04
N ASP A 104 4.80 2.93 -14.99
CA ASP A 104 5.24 2.26 -13.76
C ASP A 104 4.41 2.72 -12.56
N GLY A 105 4.48 1.96 -11.47
CA GLY A 105 3.70 2.25 -10.27
C GLY A 105 3.95 3.64 -9.69
N PRO A 106 5.20 4.06 -9.50
CA PRO A 106 5.51 5.40 -9.01
C PRO A 106 4.95 6.52 -9.88
N LYS A 107 5.04 6.40 -11.21
CA LYS A 107 4.47 7.41 -12.13
C LYS A 107 2.96 7.44 -12.06
N LEU A 108 2.31 6.28 -12.04
CA LEU A 108 0.85 6.21 -11.93
C LEU A 108 0.38 6.77 -10.59
N ALA A 109 1.04 6.42 -9.50
CA ALA A 109 0.72 6.94 -8.17
C ALA A 109 0.88 8.46 -8.08
N ALA A 110 1.97 9.00 -8.65
CA ALA A 110 2.20 10.45 -8.70
C ALA A 110 1.11 11.17 -9.54
N ALA A 111 0.72 10.60 -10.68
CA ALA A 111 -0.34 11.16 -11.52
C ALA A 111 -1.71 11.14 -10.81
N LEU A 112 -2.02 10.07 -10.06
CA LEU A 112 -3.24 9.99 -9.25
C LEU A 112 -3.25 11.03 -8.13
N GLU A 113 -2.13 11.20 -7.43
CA GLU A 113 -2.01 12.20 -6.36
C GLU A 113 -2.14 13.61 -6.92
N GLN A 114 -1.46 13.92 -8.01
CA GLN A 114 -1.57 15.21 -8.69
C GLN A 114 -3.01 15.50 -9.09
N HIS A 115 -3.72 14.53 -9.67
CA HIS A 115 -5.11 14.69 -10.08
C HIS A 115 -6.03 14.94 -8.88
N VAL A 116 -5.81 14.28 -7.72
CA VAL A 116 -6.58 14.56 -6.50
C VAL A 116 -6.31 15.98 -6.00
N ARG A 117 -5.06 16.46 -6.09
CA ARG A 117 -4.66 17.82 -5.65
C ARG A 117 -5.20 18.96 -6.51
N GLU A 118 -5.73 18.65 -7.72
CA GLU A 118 -6.47 19.65 -8.52
C GLU A 118 -7.82 20.03 -7.90
N TYR A 119 -8.28 19.26 -6.91
CA TYR A 119 -9.52 19.50 -6.19
C TYR A 119 -9.24 19.85 -4.73
N ASP A 120 -10.23 20.48 -4.06
CA ASP A 120 -10.16 20.78 -2.62
C ASP A 120 -10.35 19.51 -1.78
N VAL A 121 -9.29 18.70 -1.72
CA VAL A 121 -9.23 17.45 -0.95
C VAL A 121 -8.13 17.56 0.09
N ASP A 122 -8.47 17.34 1.35
CA ASP A 122 -7.50 17.23 2.45
C ASP A 122 -6.80 15.86 2.38
N ILE A 123 -5.56 15.81 1.90
CA ILE A 123 -4.73 14.58 1.92
C ILE A 123 -3.98 14.52 3.25
N ILE A 124 -4.27 13.47 4.04
CA ILE A 124 -3.62 13.15 5.31
C ILE A 124 -2.74 11.92 5.05
N ASN A 125 -1.53 12.17 4.56
CA ASN A 125 -0.57 11.14 4.19
C ASN A 125 0.31 10.73 5.37
N LEU A 126 1.03 9.61 5.26
CA LEU A 126 1.88 9.02 6.29
C LEU A 126 1.11 8.70 7.58
N GLN A 127 -0.17 8.40 7.46
CA GLN A 127 -1.05 8.08 8.58
C GLN A 127 -1.71 6.72 8.37
N ARG A 128 -1.48 5.81 9.30
CA ARG A 128 -2.12 4.50 9.32
C ARG A 128 -3.42 4.56 10.09
N ALA A 129 -4.51 4.15 9.44
CA ALA A 129 -5.79 3.93 10.12
C ALA A 129 -5.69 2.70 11.04
N GLU A 130 -6.09 2.85 12.28
CA GLU A 130 -6.03 1.79 13.30
C GLU A 130 -7.41 1.29 13.69
N ALA A 131 -8.34 2.19 13.97
CA ALA A 131 -9.68 1.83 14.40
C ALA A 131 -10.73 2.79 13.84
N LEU A 132 -11.87 2.24 13.45
CA LEU A 132 -13.06 2.98 13.05
C LEU A 132 -14.10 2.84 14.16
N LEU A 133 -14.46 3.96 14.78
CA LEU A 133 -15.47 4.01 15.83
C LEU A 133 -16.76 4.58 15.24
N PRO A 134 -17.81 3.78 15.12
CA PRO A 134 -19.08 4.25 14.64
C PRO A 134 -19.67 5.30 15.62
N GLY A 135 -20.18 6.39 15.09
CA GLY A 135 -20.94 7.35 15.88
C GLY A 135 -22.27 6.77 16.35
N THR A 136 -22.84 7.37 17.39
CA THR A 136 -24.25 7.13 17.70
C THR A 136 -25.14 7.60 16.56
N VAL A 137 -26.40 7.18 16.51
CA VAL A 137 -27.35 7.57 15.45
C VAL A 137 -27.35 9.09 15.26
N GLY A 138 -26.98 9.56 14.05
CA GLY A 138 -26.80 10.97 13.72
C GLY A 138 -25.49 11.60 14.19
N GLY A 139 -24.59 10.83 14.82
CA GLY A 139 -23.26 11.27 15.26
C GLY A 139 -22.20 11.09 14.18
N LEU A 140 -21.02 11.69 14.43
CA LEU A 140 -19.85 11.56 13.56
C LEU A 140 -19.15 10.24 13.81
N ILE A 141 -18.66 9.65 12.73
CA ILE A 141 -17.73 8.49 12.77
C ILE A 141 -16.35 9.05 13.10
N GLU A 142 -15.65 8.40 14.02
CA GLU A 142 -14.26 8.72 14.39
C GLU A 142 -13.31 7.67 13.81
N LEU A 143 -12.32 8.12 13.05
CA LEU A 143 -11.18 7.31 12.62
C LEU A 143 -9.97 7.60 13.50
N ARG A 144 -9.50 6.61 14.25
CA ARG A 144 -8.25 6.68 15.01
C ARG A 144 -7.08 6.25 14.15
N LEU A 145 -5.98 6.98 14.31
CA LEU A 145 -4.74 6.76 13.59
C LEU A 145 -3.67 6.21 14.54
N ALA A 146 -2.74 5.44 14.01
CA ALA A 146 -1.64 4.85 14.78
C ALA A 146 -0.72 5.90 15.44
N SER A 147 -0.71 7.13 14.93
CA SER A 147 -0.02 8.28 15.53
C SER A 147 -0.69 8.83 16.81
N GLY A 148 -1.85 8.28 17.21
CA GLY A 148 -2.67 8.81 18.30
C GLY A 148 -3.63 9.93 17.88
N ALA A 149 -3.54 10.42 16.64
CA ALA A 149 -4.50 11.38 16.10
C ALA A 149 -5.86 10.75 15.84
N SER A 150 -6.91 11.57 15.79
CA SER A 150 -8.23 11.14 15.35
C SER A 150 -8.85 12.13 14.36
N VAL A 151 -9.64 11.62 13.42
CA VAL A 151 -10.35 12.40 12.41
C VAL A 151 -11.82 12.02 12.41
N LYS A 152 -12.70 13.01 12.27
CA LYS A 152 -14.16 12.80 12.32
C LYS A 152 -14.79 13.02 10.96
N SER A 153 -15.81 12.24 10.65
CA SER A 153 -16.56 12.35 9.40
C SER A 153 -18.01 11.94 9.54
N LYS A 154 -18.86 12.46 8.66
CA LYS A 154 -20.27 12.00 8.55
C LYS A 154 -20.35 10.63 7.90
N THR A 155 -19.52 10.37 6.88
CA THR A 155 -19.46 9.09 6.14
C THR A 155 -18.02 8.67 5.90
N VAL A 156 -17.77 7.36 5.79
CA VAL A 156 -16.44 6.81 5.52
C VAL A 156 -16.51 5.85 4.34
N ILE A 157 -15.56 5.99 3.42
CA ILE A 157 -15.33 5.04 2.32
C ILE A 157 -14.06 4.26 2.64
N LEU A 158 -14.19 2.94 2.79
CA LEU A 158 -13.05 2.04 2.98
C LEU A 158 -12.49 1.63 1.62
N ALA A 159 -11.32 2.14 1.28
CA ALA A 159 -10.56 1.84 0.06
C ALA A 159 -9.15 1.33 0.40
N THR A 160 -9.07 0.53 1.46
CA THR A 160 -7.82 0.08 2.09
C THR A 160 -6.98 -0.86 1.22
N GLY A 161 -7.57 -1.41 0.16
CA GLY A 161 -6.90 -2.31 -0.75
C GLY A 161 -6.57 -3.66 -0.10
N ALA A 162 -5.50 -4.27 -0.59
CA ALA A 162 -5.01 -5.55 -0.09
C ALA A 162 -3.50 -5.48 0.14
N ARG A 163 -2.99 -6.42 0.92
CA ARG A 163 -1.55 -6.65 1.09
C ARG A 163 -1.26 -8.11 0.75
N TRP A 164 -0.21 -8.32 -0.01
CA TRP A 164 0.27 -9.66 -0.31
C TRP A 164 0.72 -10.35 0.98
N ARG A 165 0.41 -11.62 1.09
CA ARG A 165 1.02 -12.47 2.10
C ARG A 165 2.38 -12.90 1.62
N GLU A 166 3.40 -12.63 2.41
CA GLU A 166 4.75 -13.07 2.16
C GLU A 166 5.01 -14.42 2.84
N MET A 167 5.84 -15.25 2.24
CA MET A 167 6.29 -16.52 2.82
C MET A 167 7.29 -16.30 3.95
N ASN A 168 7.99 -15.15 3.94
CA ASN A 168 9.06 -14.78 4.85
C ASN A 168 10.23 -15.81 4.83
N VAL A 169 10.54 -16.33 3.65
CA VAL A 169 11.64 -17.24 3.43
C VAL A 169 12.88 -16.52 2.90
N PRO A 170 14.09 -17.08 3.10
CA PRO A 170 15.32 -16.52 2.54
C PRO A 170 15.21 -16.35 1.02
N GLY A 171 15.65 -15.21 0.51
CA GLY A 171 15.60 -14.88 -0.92
C GLY A 171 14.29 -14.27 -1.41
N GLU A 172 13.18 -14.37 -0.69
CA GLU A 172 11.90 -13.85 -1.16
C GLU A 172 11.95 -12.34 -1.49
N LYS A 173 12.54 -11.55 -0.60
CA LYS A 173 12.70 -10.09 -0.81
C LYS A 173 13.74 -9.75 -1.86
N GLU A 174 14.81 -10.55 -1.91
CA GLU A 174 15.91 -10.38 -2.86
C GLU A 174 15.46 -10.63 -4.30
N TYR A 175 14.65 -11.66 -4.51
CA TYR A 175 14.18 -12.06 -5.85
C TYR A 175 12.83 -11.45 -6.24
N ARG A 176 12.27 -10.55 -5.44
CA ARG A 176 11.04 -9.83 -5.81
C ARG A 176 11.24 -9.04 -7.10
N GLY A 177 10.39 -9.29 -8.09
CA GLY A 177 10.51 -8.75 -9.46
C GLY A 177 11.55 -9.44 -10.34
N HIS A 178 12.36 -10.38 -9.80
CA HIS A 178 13.41 -11.11 -10.54
C HIS A 178 13.21 -12.63 -10.49
N GLY A 179 12.03 -13.10 -10.13
CA GLY A 179 11.69 -14.52 -10.00
C GLY A 179 10.60 -14.77 -8.98
N VAL A 180 10.43 -13.90 -8.00
CA VAL A 180 9.32 -13.91 -7.05
C VAL A 180 8.33 -12.81 -7.44
N ALA A 181 7.06 -13.18 -7.63
CA ALA A 181 5.98 -12.28 -8.02
C ALA A 181 4.72 -12.61 -7.21
N TYR A 182 3.82 -11.64 -7.07
CA TYR A 182 2.59 -11.78 -6.28
C TYR A 182 1.32 -11.58 -7.10
N CYS A 183 1.43 -11.10 -8.34
CA CYS A 183 0.31 -10.87 -9.23
C CYS A 183 0.44 -11.74 -10.49
N PRO A 184 -0.30 -12.85 -10.62
CA PRO A 184 -0.21 -13.70 -11.79
C PRO A 184 -0.63 -12.99 -13.08
N HIS A 185 -1.64 -12.13 -13.01
CA HIS A 185 -2.11 -11.36 -14.18
C HIS A 185 -1.14 -10.27 -14.61
N CYS A 186 -0.39 -9.68 -13.66
CA CYS A 186 0.57 -8.61 -13.97
C CYS A 186 1.87 -9.19 -14.51
N ASP A 187 2.41 -10.18 -13.80
CA ASP A 187 3.77 -10.68 -14.01
C ASP A 187 3.80 -12.00 -14.81
N GLY A 188 2.67 -12.72 -14.90
CA GLY A 188 2.58 -14.01 -15.58
C GLY A 188 3.17 -14.05 -16.99
N PRO A 189 2.90 -13.06 -17.86
CA PRO A 189 3.49 -12.99 -19.21
C PRO A 189 5.02 -13.01 -19.24
N LEU A 190 5.69 -12.47 -18.19
CA LEU A 190 7.15 -12.45 -18.07
C LEU A 190 7.75 -13.86 -17.86
N PHE A 191 6.92 -14.80 -17.44
CA PHE A 191 7.33 -16.19 -17.17
C PHE A 191 6.92 -17.16 -18.29
N LYS A 192 6.51 -16.65 -19.45
CA LYS A 192 6.15 -17.47 -20.61
C LYS A 192 7.25 -18.49 -20.94
N GLY A 193 6.86 -19.75 -21.08
CA GLY A 193 7.76 -20.86 -21.37
C GLY A 193 8.66 -21.31 -20.22
N LYS A 194 8.53 -20.74 -19.02
CA LYS A 194 9.29 -21.13 -17.83
C LYS A 194 8.51 -22.13 -16.97
N ARG A 195 9.18 -22.74 -16.01
CA ARG A 195 8.57 -23.53 -14.95
C ARG A 195 8.31 -22.62 -13.76
N VAL A 196 7.08 -22.61 -13.24
CA VAL A 196 6.64 -21.75 -12.17
C VAL A 196 6.08 -22.56 -11.01
N ALA A 197 6.38 -22.15 -9.78
CA ALA A 197 5.72 -22.63 -8.58
C ALA A 197 4.75 -21.59 -8.06
N VAL A 198 3.52 -21.99 -7.75
CA VAL A 198 2.51 -21.18 -7.06
C VAL A 198 2.42 -21.65 -5.62
N ILE A 199 2.52 -20.75 -4.67
CA ILE A 199 2.50 -21.06 -3.25
C ILE A 199 1.16 -20.66 -2.65
N GLY A 200 0.44 -21.64 -2.10
CA GLY A 200 -0.87 -21.50 -1.46
C GLY A 200 -1.99 -22.14 -2.24
N GLY A 201 -2.76 -23.00 -1.59
CA GLY A 201 -3.87 -23.79 -2.16
C GLY A 201 -5.26 -23.24 -1.84
N GLY A 202 -5.38 -21.95 -1.49
CA GLY A 202 -6.66 -21.23 -1.42
C GLY A 202 -7.15 -20.80 -2.80
N ASN A 203 -8.31 -20.13 -2.87
CA ASN A 203 -8.89 -19.66 -4.13
C ASN A 203 -7.90 -18.92 -5.00
N SER A 204 -7.22 -17.92 -4.44
CA SER A 204 -6.25 -17.10 -5.20
C SER A 204 -5.07 -17.90 -5.77
N GLY A 205 -4.55 -18.89 -5.02
CA GLY A 205 -3.46 -19.71 -5.50
C GLY A 205 -3.89 -20.70 -6.59
N VAL A 206 -5.06 -21.31 -6.44
CA VAL A 206 -5.61 -22.21 -7.47
C VAL A 206 -5.97 -21.43 -8.74
N GLU A 207 -6.61 -20.26 -8.62
CA GLU A 207 -6.87 -19.36 -9.76
C GLU A 207 -5.57 -18.98 -10.48
N ALA A 208 -4.55 -18.55 -9.71
CA ALA A 208 -3.24 -18.23 -10.26
C ALA A 208 -2.61 -19.41 -11.01
N ALA A 209 -2.72 -20.63 -10.47
CA ALA A 209 -2.20 -21.83 -11.12
C ALA A 209 -2.94 -22.16 -12.43
N ILE A 210 -4.26 -21.99 -12.45
CA ILE A 210 -5.09 -22.18 -13.65
C ILE A 210 -4.70 -21.17 -14.73
N ASP A 211 -4.62 -19.89 -14.39
CA ASP A 211 -4.27 -18.83 -15.33
C ASP A 211 -2.86 -19.01 -15.91
N LEU A 212 -1.90 -19.32 -15.05
CA LEU A 212 -0.51 -19.53 -15.46
C LEU A 212 -0.34 -20.80 -16.31
N ALA A 213 -1.16 -21.83 -16.13
CA ALA A 213 -1.08 -23.07 -16.91
C ALA A 213 -1.27 -22.82 -18.42
N GLY A 214 -2.00 -21.75 -18.80
CA GLY A 214 -2.15 -21.33 -20.19
C GLY A 214 -0.99 -20.50 -20.75
N VAL A 215 -0.04 -20.08 -19.90
CA VAL A 215 1.02 -19.12 -20.28
C VAL A 215 2.42 -19.74 -20.16
N VAL A 216 2.68 -20.49 -19.08
CA VAL A 216 4.00 -21.02 -18.75
C VAL A 216 4.17 -22.48 -19.20
N ALA A 217 5.39 -23.00 -19.22
CA ALA A 217 5.64 -24.36 -19.63
C ALA A 217 5.19 -25.42 -18.60
N HIS A 218 5.19 -25.06 -17.32
CA HIS A 218 4.78 -25.95 -16.23
C HIS A 218 4.45 -25.14 -14.98
N VAL A 219 3.36 -25.53 -14.30
CA VAL A 219 2.96 -24.96 -13.00
C VAL A 219 2.99 -26.06 -11.95
N SER A 220 3.64 -25.77 -10.82
CA SER A 220 3.56 -26.58 -9.61
C SER A 220 2.80 -25.79 -8.55
N LEU A 221 1.66 -26.28 -8.10
CA LEU A 221 0.92 -25.69 -6.97
C LEU A 221 1.38 -26.36 -5.68
N LEU A 222 1.84 -25.58 -4.72
CA LEU A 222 2.33 -26.03 -3.43
C LEU A 222 1.41 -25.52 -2.32
N GLU A 223 0.93 -26.44 -1.49
CA GLU A 223 0.08 -26.13 -0.34
C GLU A 223 0.75 -26.68 0.93
N PHE A 224 0.65 -25.91 2.01
CA PHE A 224 1.18 -26.30 3.31
C PHE A 224 0.34 -27.39 3.99
N GLU A 225 -0.98 -27.32 3.81
CA GLU A 225 -1.93 -28.28 4.38
C GLU A 225 -1.99 -29.57 3.51
N SER A 226 -2.59 -30.62 4.06
CA SER A 226 -2.76 -31.90 3.36
C SER A 226 -3.77 -31.84 2.22
N SER A 227 -4.54 -30.76 2.09
CA SER A 227 -5.57 -30.58 1.07
C SER A 227 -5.70 -29.11 0.67
N LEU A 228 -6.15 -28.87 -0.57
CA LEU A 228 -6.46 -27.53 -1.05
C LEU A 228 -7.69 -26.96 -0.31
N ARG A 229 -7.63 -25.68 0.00
CA ARG A 229 -8.73 -24.94 0.62
C ARG A 229 -9.56 -24.13 -0.37
N ALA A 230 -9.23 -24.19 -1.65
CA ALA A 230 -9.99 -23.55 -2.69
C ALA A 230 -11.38 -24.18 -2.83
N ASP A 231 -12.33 -23.42 -3.36
CA ASP A 231 -13.66 -23.89 -3.65
C ASP A 231 -13.64 -25.10 -4.61
N ALA A 232 -14.55 -26.03 -4.40
CA ALA A 232 -14.58 -27.28 -5.15
C ALA A 232 -14.69 -27.08 -6.67
N ILE A 233 -15.29 -25.97 -7.11
CA ILE A 233 -15.40 -25.62 -8.52
C ILE A 233 -14.03 -25.25 -9.13
N LEU A 234 -13.15 -24.64 -8.37
CA LEU A 234 -11.78 -24.29 -8.80
C LEU A 234 -10.89 -25.53 -8.83
N GLN A 235 -11.03 -26.41 -7.82
CA GLN A 235 -10.24 -27.65 -7.76
C GLN A 235 -10.56 -28.65 -8.87
N LYS A 236 -11.70 -28.50 -9.56
CA LYS A 236 -12.12 -29.37 -10.67
C LYS A 236 -11.61 -28.91 -12.04
N LYS A 237 -11.06 -27.72 -12.14
CA LYS A 237 -10.46 -27.17 -13.36
C LYS A 237 -9.02 -27.62 -13.53
#